data_871bc526c0585390a817c284e09afa19
#
_entry.id   871bc526c0585390a817c284e09afa19
#
_cell.length_a   1.000
_cell.length_b   1.000
_cell.length_c   1.000
_cell.angle_alpha   90.00
_cell.angle_beta   90.00
_cell.angle_gamma   90.00
#
_symmetry.space_group_name_H-M   'P 1'
#
loop_
_entity.id
_entity.type
_entity.pdbx_description
1 polymer ?
#
loop_
_entity_poly.entity_id
_entity_poly.type
_entity_poly.pdbx_seq_one_letter_code
_entity_poly.pdbx_strand_id
1 'polypeptide(L)'
;MGSGGVAIAALPTVICFKVTFSDGLGGVKLSNAIPYLYDKLLSFFYKGSMKFCGKHVYIRPSSSDFKGLWNLSVGDYTSIPKGSIFYCTEAPLTIGKKVIFGPRPTIITGDHRIDVIGKYIMDSTVKLPENDAPVVIEDDVWVGSNVTILKGVTIGRGSVIAAGAVVTKSCPPYSIIGGVPAKVLKARFTPDEIKEHEGKLAKNEMYF
;
A
#
# COMPACT_ATOMS: atom_id res chain seq x y z
N MET A 1 -43.15 -39.38 -9.58
CA MET A 1 -42.93 -38.87 -8.22
C MET A 1 -41.55 -39.32 -7.82
N GLY A 2 -40.55 -38.44 -7.92
CA GLY A 2 -39.15 -38.70 -7.58
C GLY A 2 -38.55 -37.44 -6.97
N SER A 3 -38.39 -37.47 -5.66
CA SER A 3 -37.79 -36.43 -4.87
C SER A 3 -36.27 -36.48 -5.03
N GLY A 4 -35.72 -35.54 -5.77
CA GLY A 4 -34.28 -35.35 -5.88
C GLY A 4 -33.75 -34.54 -4.67
N GLY A 5 -33.10 -35.24 -3.74
CA GLY A 5 -32.37 -34.60 -2.65
C GLY A 5 -31.04 -34.03 -3.14
N VAL A 6 -30.86 -32.74 -2.94
CA VAL A 6 -29.57 -32.07 -3.16
C VAL A 6 -28.65 -32.37 -1.99
N ALA A 7 -27.58 -33.11 -2.25
CA ALA A 7 -26.54 -33.37 -1.25
C ALA A 7 -25.69 -32.08 -1.05
N ILE A 8 -25.78 -31.52 0.16
CA ILE A 8 -24.88 -30.43 0.60
C ILE A 8 -23.55 -31.10 0.93
N ALA A 9 -22.53 -30.80 0.13
CA ALA A 9 -21.15 -31.21 0.39
C ALA A 9 -20.66 -30.57 1.69
N ALA A 10 -20.25 -31.38 2.65
CA ALA A 10 -19.69 -30.96 3.93
C ALA A 10 -18.33 -30.27 3.69
N LEU A 11 -18.19 -29.09 4.24
CA LEU A 11 -16.91 -28.37 4.33
C LEU A 11 -15.91 -29.18 5.18
N PRO A 12 -14.62 -29.21 4.81
CA PRO A 12 -13.63 -29.96 5.55
C PRO A 12 -13.44 -29.40 6.95
N THR A 13 -13.41 -30.28 7.90
CA THR A 13 -13.18 -30.12 9.33
C THR A 13 -11.96 -29.22 9.59
N VAL A 14 -12.17 -28.12 10.31
CA VAL A 14 -11.11 -27.28 10.86
C VAL A 14 -10.29 -28.14 11.82
N ILE A 15 -9.08 -28.48 11.43
CA ILE A 15 -8.13 -29.20 12.30
C ILE A 15 -7.64 -28.20 13.34
N CYS A 16 -8.19 -28.30 14.55
CA CYS A 16 -7.76 -27.56 15.71
C CYS A 16 -6.49 -28.23 16.29
N PHE A 17 -5.32 -27.71 15.95
CA PHE A 17 -4.09 -28.13 16.60
C PHE A 17 -4.02 -27.53 18.01
N LYS A 18 -4.24 -28.38 19.01
CA LYS A 18 -3.96 -28.02 20.41
C LYS A 18 -2.46 -28.21 20.65
N VAL A 19 -1.69 -27.13 20.54
CA VAL A 19 -0.27 -27.13 20.87
C VAL A 19 -0.12 -26.68 22.33
N THR A 20 0.18 -27.63 23.21
CA THR A 20 0.61 -27.34 24.60
C THR A 20 2.10 -27.07 24.60
N PHE A 21 2.49 -25.82 24.83
CA PHE A 21 3.90 -25.47 25.10
C PHE A 21 4.08 -25.22 26.60
N SER A 22 5.07 -25.85 27.18
CA SER A 22 5.57 -25.57 28.52
C SER A 22 6.25 -24.20 28.55
N ASP A 23 6.03 -23.46 29.62
CA ASP A 23 6.59 -22.15 29.91
C ASP A 23 8.13 -22.18 29.89
N GLY A 24 8.72 -21.52 28.90
CA GLY A 24 10.19 -21.47 28.82
C GLY A 24 10.80 -20.74 27.63
N LEU A 25 10.18 -19.68 27.10
CA LEU A 25 10.85 -18.75 26.18
C LEU A 25 10.25 -17.35 26.33
N GLY A 26 11.11 -16.38 26.64
CA GLY A 26 10.77 -15.01 27.03
C GLY A 26 9.67 -14.34 26.24
N GLY A 27 8.59 -14.01 26.92
CA GLY A 27 7.79 -12.80 26.73
C GLY A 27 6.91 -12.63 25.49
N VAL A 28 6.92 -13.50 24.49
CA VAL A 28 6.02 -13.38 23.32
C VAL A 28 4.74 -14.17 23.59
N LYS A 29 3.63 -13.49 23.86
CA LYS A 29 2.33 -14.14 23.97
C LYS A 29 2.03 -14.90 22.67
N LEU A 30 1.72 -16.21 22.77
CA LEU A 30 1.36 -17.07 21.64
C LEU A 30 0.27 -16.47 20.73
N SER A 31 -0.64 -15.67 21.31
CA SER A 31 -1.66 -14.90 20.58
C SER A 31 -1.09 -13.93 19.53
N ASN A 32 0.15 -13.47 19.68
CA ASN A 32 0.80 -12.56 18.73
C ASN A 32 1.69 -13.30 17.74
N ALA A 33 2.15 -14.50 18.07
CA ALA A 33 3.04 -15.29 17.21
C ALA A 33 2.30 -15.88 15.99
N ILE A 34 1.06 -16.37 16.20
CA ILE A 34 0.26 -16.99 15.13
C ILE A 34 -0.11 -15.97 14.02
N PRO A 35 -0.66 -14.79 14.31
CA PRO A 35 -0.92 -13.77 13.29
C PRO A 35 0.35 -13.32 12.57
N TYR A 36 1.46 -13.21 13.29
CA TYR A 36 2.75 -12.86 12.69
C TYR A 36 3.25 -13.89 11.70
N LEU A 37 3.21 -15.19 12.06
CA LEU A 37 3.62 -16.28 11.19
C LEU A 37 2.72 -16.39 9.96
N TYR A 38 1.43 -16.22 10.13
CA TYR A 38 0.46 -16.19 9.04
C TYR A 38 0.74 -15.04 8.07
N ASP A 39 0.96 -13.82 8.56
CA ASP A 39 1.37 -12.67 7.75
C ASP A 39 2.68 -12.93 6.99
N LYS A 40 3.65 -13.57 7.63
CA LYS A 40 4.93 -13.89 7.00
C LYS A 40 4.76 -14.87 5.83
N LEU A 41 3.91 -15.87 5.99
CA LEU A 41 3.58 -16.83 4.93
C LEU A 41 2.83 -16.15 3.77
N LEU A 42 1.78 -15.38 4.06
CA LEU A 42 1.04 -14.63 3.06
C LEU A 42 1.94 -13.62 2.33
N SER A 43 2.84 -12.94 3.05
CA SER A 43 3.77 -11.98 2.47
C SER A 43 4.62 -12.59 1.36
N PHE A 44 5.01 -13.86 1.49
CA PHE A 44 5.78 -14.56 0.45
C PHE A 44 4.98 -14.63 -0.86
N PHE A 45 3.73 -15.04 -0.82
CA PHE A 45 2.87 -15.15 -2.01
C PHE A 45 2.54 -13.77 -2.60
N TYR A 46 2.20 -12.80 -1.75
CA TYR A 46 1.87 -11.43 -2.19
C TYR A 46 3.05 -10.76 -2.88
N LYS A 47 4.26 -10.87 -2.31
CA LYS A 47 5.49 -10.34 -2.92
C LYS A 47 5.82 -11.00 -4.26
N GLY A 48 5.61 -12.32 -4.37
CA GLY A 48 5.79 -13.06 -5.61
C GLY A 48 4.79 -12.68 -6.71
N SER A 49 3.64 -12.09 -6.34
CA SER A 49 2.60 -11.63 -7.27
C SER A 49 2.76 -10.16 -7.68
N MET A 50 3.67 -9.41 -7.05
CA MET A 50 3.97 -8.02 -7.39
C MET A 50 4.73 -7.93 -8.71
N LYS A 51 4.54 -6.83 -9.45
CA LYS A 51 5.34 -6.51 -10.63
C LYS A 51 6.83 -6.42 -10.29
N PHE A 52 7.14 -5.80 -9.15
CA PHE A 52 8.48 -5.72 -8.58
C PHE A 52 8.38 -5.62 -7.05
N CYS A 53 9.23 -6.35 -6.36
CA CYS A 53 9.39 -6.26 -4.92
C CYS A 53 10.87 -6.25 -4.56
N GLY A 54 11.34 -5.14 -4.03
CA GLY A 54 12.71 -4.93 -3.59
C GLY A 54 13.09 -5.73 -2.35
N LYS A 55 14.33 -5.54 -1.90
CA LYS A 55 14.86 -6.18 -0.69
C LYS A 55 14.26 -5.54 0.56
N HIS A 56 14.10 -6.35 1.62
CA HIS A 56 13.63 -5.88 2.94
C HIS A 56 12.30 -5.11 2.93
N VAL A 57 11.42 -5.39 1.95
CA VAL A 57 10.06 -4.87 1.95
C VAL A 57 9.24 -5.56 3.04
N TYR A 58 8.55 -4.78 3.86
CA TYR A 58 7.65 -5.27 4.88
C TYR A 58 6.20 -5.01 4.51
N ILE A 59 5.35 -6.04 4.55
CA ILE A 59 3.90 -5.92 4.28
C ILE A 59 3.09 -6.74 5.28
N ARG A 60 1.83 -6.34 5.51
CA ARG A 60 0.86 -7.03 6.38
C ARG A 60 -0.40 -7.43 5.59
N PRO A 61 -0.36 -8.50 4.77
CA PRO A 61 -1.45 -8.85 3.87
C PRO A 61 -2.74 -9.26 4.57
N SER A 62 -2.66 -9.98 5.71
CA SER A 62 -3.83 -10.53 6.40
C SER A 62 -4.83 -9.47 6.89
N SER A 63 -4.39 -8.24 7.02
CA SER A 63 -5.19 -7.11 7.50
C SER A 63 -5.27 -5.96 6.51
N SER A 64 -4.94 -6.21 5.24
CA SER A 64 -4.88 -5.23 4.16
C SER A 64 -5.67 -5.72 2.96
N ASP A 65 -6.08 -4.80 2.08
CA ASP A 65 -6.79 -5.12 0.84
C ASP A 65 -5.97 -4.63 -0.36
N PHE A 66 -5.42 -5.57 -1.14
CA PHE A 66 -4.59 -5.28 -2.31
C PHE A 66 -5.24 -5.87 -3.55
N LYS A 67 -5.54 -5.02 -4.54
CA LYS A 67 -6.04 -5.42 -5.86
C LYS A 67 -5.08 -4.95 -6.95
N GLY A 68 -4.73 -5.86 -7.88
CA GLY A 68 -3.83 -5.53 -8.98
C GLY A 68 -2.35 -5.62 -8.61
N LEU A 69 -1.93 -6.59 -7.80
CA LEU A 69 -0.54 -6.77 -7.39
C LEU A 69 0.44 -6.82 -8.57
N TRP A 70 0.01 -7.31 -9.74
CA TRP A 70 0.80 -7.34 -10.98
C TRP A 70 1.17 -5.94 -11.53
N ASN A 71 0.52 -4.89 -11.03
CA ASN A 71 0.80 -3.49 -11.32
C ASN A 71 1.51 -2.77 -10.17
N LEU A 72 1.75 -3.46 -9.04
CA LEU A 72 2.41 -2.88 -7.87
C LEU A 72 3.93 -3.12 -7.93
N SER A 73 4.69 -2.03 -7.86
CA SER A 73 6.14 -2.05 -7.69
C SER A 73 6.51 -1.38 -6.37
N VAL A 74 7.35 -2.05 -5.56
CA VAL A 74 7.78 -1.54 -4.25
C VAL A 74 9.30 -1.63 -4.14
N GLY A 75 9.95 -0.51 -3.86
CA GLY A 75 11.40 -0.39 -3.68
C GLY A 75 11.90 -0.92 -2.33
N ASP A 76 13.22 -1.02 -2.23
CA ASP A 76 13.93 -1.58 -1.07
C ASP A 76 13.59 -0.87 0.25
N TYR A 77 13.59 -1.62 1.35
CA TYR A 77 13.42 -1.11 2.71
C TYR A 77 12.12 -0.33 2.95
N THR A 78 11.10 -0.57 2.14
CA THR A 78 9.79 0.08 2.28
C THR A 78 8.88 -0.73 3.21
N SER A 79 8.17 -0.04 4.11
CA SER A 79 7.28 -0.64 5.09
C SER A 79 5.83 -0.26 4.85
N ILE A 80 5.00 -1.25 4.50
CA ILE A 80 3.56 -1.14 4.26
C ILE A 80 2.81 -1.76 5.44
N PRO A 81 2.12 -0.95 6.28
CA PRO A 81 1.51 -1.40 7.51
C PRO A 81 0.19 -2.15 7.30
N LYS A 82 -0.37 -2.63 8.40
CA LYS A 82 -1.72 -3.20 8.44
C LYS A 82 -2.79 -2.18 8.05
N GLY A 83 -3.89 -2.67 7.46
CA GLY A 83 -5.03 -1.87 7.04
C GLY A 83 -4.78 -1.05 5.78
N SER A 84 -3.73 -1.36 5.02
CA SER A 84 -3.46 -0.72 3.73
C SER A 84 -4.49 -1.16 2.69
N ILE A 85 -4.96 -0.21 1.88
CA ILE A 85 -5.88 -0.43 0.76
C ILE A 85 -5.21 0.08 -0.51
N PHE A 86 -4.72 -0.82 -1.36
CA PHE A 86 -4.08 -0.46 -2.63
C PHE A 86 -4.85 -1.09 -3.79
N TYR A 87 -5.52 -0.27 -4.60
CA TYR A 87 -6.24 -0.69 -5.79
C TYR A 87 -5.53 -0.15 -7.03
N CYS A 88 -4.81 -1.04 -7.72
CA CYS A 88 -4.02 -0.72 -8.92
C CYS A 88 -4.24 -1.75 -10.04
N THR A 89 -5.51 -2.12 -10.29
CA THR A 89 -5.86 -3.15 -11.28
C THR A 89 -5.54 -2.74 -12.71
N GLU A 90 -5.80 -1.49 -13.08
CA GLU A 90 -5.69 -0.99 -14.45
C GLU A 90 -4.45 -0.13 -14.67
N ALA A 91 -4.08 0.70 -13.69
CA ALA A 91 -2.91 1.57 -13.80
C ALA A 91 -1.87 1.24 -12.72
N PRO A 92 -0.56 1.44 -13.01
CA PRO A 92 0.52 1.11 -12.10
C PRO A 92 0.51 1.93 -10.80
N LEU A 93 0.91 1.27 -9.71
CA LEU A 93 1.35 1.90 -8.46
C LEU A 93 2.84 1.62 -8.27
N THR A 94 3.64 2.68 -8.26
CA THR A 94 5.08 2.59 -8.01
C THR A 94 5.41 3.27 -6.70
N ILE A 95 6.03 2.53 -5.79
CA ILE A 95 6.51 3.00 -4.48
C ILE A 95 8.02 2.83 -4.46
N GLY A 96 8.73 3.91 -4.18
CA GLY A 96 10.19 3.97 -4.12
C GLY A 96 10.79 3.23 -2.92
N LYS A 97 12.08 3.41 -2.74
CA LYS A 97 12.84 2.84 -1.62
C LYS A 97 12.70 3.69 -0.35
N LYS A 98 12.80 3.02 0.81
CA LYS A 98 12.79 3.68 2.14
C LYS A 98 11.53 4.52 2.40
N VAL A 99 10.39 4.12 1.82
CA VAL A 99 9.10 4.75 2.07
C VAL A 99 8.48 4.19 3.35
N ILE A 100 7.99 5.09 4.20
CA ILE A 100 7.34 4.75 5.47
C ILE A 100 5.87 5.16 5.40
N PHE A 101 4.98 4.22 5.68
CA PHE A 101 3.55 4.48 5.80
C PHE A 101 3.10 4.41 7.26
N GLY A 102 2.32 5.39 7.68
CA GLY A 102 1.47 5.28 8.86
C GLY A 102 0.30 4.31 8.62
N PRO A 103 -0.42 3.88 9.66
CA PRO A 103 -1.53 2.94 9.54
C PRO A 103 -2.63 3.39 8.57
N ARG A 104 -3.21 2.41 7.86
CA ARG A 104 -4.38 2.54 6.99
C ARG A 104 -4.22 3.55 5.84
N PRO A 105 -3.16 3.51 5.05
CA PRO A 105 -3.08 4.29 3.82
C PRO A 105 -4.03 3.69 2.77
N THR A 106 -4.64 4.56 1.96
CA THR A 106 -5.49 4.18 0.82
C THR A 106 -4.89 4.76 -0.46
N ILE A 107 -4.61 3.93 -1.46
CA ILE A 107 -4.09 4.35 -2.76
C ILE A 107 -4.94 3.74 -3.85
N ILE A 108 -5.47 4.59 -4.74
CA ILE A 108 -6.38 4.17 -5.80
C ILE A 108 -5.88 4.77 -7.12
N THR A 109 -5.59 3.90 -8.12
CA THR A 109 -5.05 4.33 -9.41
C THR A 109 -6.11 4.47 -10.50
N GLY A 110 -7.38 4.32 -10.17
CA GLY A 110 -8.47 4.42 -11.14
C GLY A 110 -9.78 4.85 -10.53
N ASP A 111 -10.74 5.19 -11.39
CA ASP A 111 -12.12 5.50 -10.99
C ASP A 111 -13.14 4.94 -12.00
N HIS A 112 -14.41 5.21 -11.75
CA HIS A 112 -15.50 4.85 -12.63
C HIS A 112 -15.80 5.97 -13.63
N ARG A 113 -16.28 5.60 -14.81
CA ARG A 113 -16.82 6.54 -15.78
C ARG A 113 -18.14 7.13 -15.28
N ILE A 114 -18.25 8.46 -15.25
CA ILE A 114 -19.39 9.16 -14.65
C ILE A 114 -20.15 10.08 -15.64
N ASP A 115 -19.72 10.12 -16.89
CA ASP A 115 -20.16 11.10 -17.92
C ASP A 115 -21.14 10.52 -18.94
N VAL A 116 -21.70 9.33 -18.71
CA VAL A 116 -22.63 8.70 -19.66
C VAL A 116 -24.07 9.08 -19.32
N ILE A 117 -24.63 9.98 -20.13
CA ILE A 117 -26.02 10.42 -19.98
C ILE A 117 -26.99 9.26 -20.23
N GLY A 118 -28.00 9.10 -19.35
CA GLY A 118 -29.03 8.06 -19.47
C GLY A 118 -28.63 6.69 -18.97
N LYS A 119 -27.48 6.56 -18.31
CA LYS A 119 -27.05 5.32 -17.64
C LYS A 119 -26.70 5.56 -16.18
N TYR A 120 -26.93 4.56 -15.33
CA TYR A 120 -26.33 4.55 -14.00
C TYR A 120 -24.82 4.36 -14.11
N ILE A 121 -24.05 4.90 -13.16
CA ILE A 121 -22.59 4.75 -13.11
C ILE A 121 -22.20 3.27 -13.14
N MET A 122 -22.94 2.42 -12.44
CA MET A 122 -22.70 0.98 -12.36
C MET A 122 -22.86 0.27 -13.71
N ASP A 123 -23.73 0.77 -14.58
CA ASP A 123 -24.00 0.19 -15.90
C ASP A 123 -23.04 0.70 -16.98
N SER A 124 -22.16 1.65 -16.62
CA SER A 124 -21.15 2.19 -17.50
C SER A 124 -19.87 1.35 -17.41
N THR A 125 -19.85 0.23 -18.14
CA THR A 125 -18.74 -0.75 -18.10
C THR A 125 -17.51 -0.34 -18.91
N VAL A 126 -17.67 0.59 -19.85
CA VAL A 126 -16.57 1.06 -20.71
C VAL A 126 -15.84 2.20 -20.01
N LYS A 127 -14.59 1.96 -19.63
CA LYS A 127 -13.69 3.00 -19.10
C LYS A 127 -13.05 3.79 -20.24
N LEU A 128 -12.80 5.07 -19.99
CA LEU A 128 -11.96 5.91 -20.80
C LEU A 128 -10.51 5.87 -20.29
N PRO A 129 -9.51 6.15 -21.14
CA PRO A 129 -8.10 6.18 -20.71
C PRO A 129 -7.83 7.07 -19.49
N GLU A 130 -8.55 8.18 -19.35
CA GLU A 130 -8.45 9.13 -18.24
C GLU A 130 -9.06 8.62 -16.92
N ASN A 131 -9.83 7.53 -16.95
CA ASN A 131 -10.36 6.94 -15.71
C ASN A 131 -9.28 6.28 -14.86
N ASP A 132 -8.17 5.88 -15.47
CA ASP A 132 -7.07 5.23 -14.80
C ASP A 132 -5.77 6.00 -15.04
N ALA A 133 -5.00 6.26 -13.98
CA ALA A 133 -3.71 6.93 -14.10
C ALA A 133 -2.75 6.44 -13.02
N PRO A 134 -1.45 6.28 -13.34
CA PRO A 134 -0.47 5.77 -12.41
C PRO A 134 -0.31 6.67 -11.19
N VAL A 135 -0.01 6.03 -10.05
CA VAL A 135 0.44 6.73 -8.85
C VAL A 135 1.90 6.40 -8.61
N VAL A 136 2.69 7.44 -8.35
CA VAL A 136 4.11 7.33 -8.04
C VAL A 136 4.39 7.95 -6.68
N ILE A 137 5.00 7.18 -5.80
CA ILE A 137 5.57 7.66 -4.54
C ILE A 137 7.07 7.44 -4.66
N GLU A 138 7.82 8.53 -4.72
CA GLU A 138 9.27 8.46 -4.87
C GLU A 138 9.96 8.03 -3.57
N ASP A 139 11.30 8.02 -3.56
CA ASP A 139 12.10 7.56 -2.43
C ASP A 139 11.98 8.47 -1.20
N ASP A 140 12.24 7.93 0.00
CA ASP A 140 12.30 8.68 1.27
C ASP A 140 11.01 9.47 1.60
N VAL A 141 9.85 8.95 1.20
CA VAL A 141 8.56 9.59 1.51
C VAL A 141 7.99 9.04 2.81
N TRP A 142 7.48 9.94 3.66
CA TRP A 142 6.69 9.57 4.81
C TRP A 142 5.20 9.88 4.56
N VAL A 143 4.40 8.83 4.49
CA VAL A 143 2.94 8.91 4.39
C VAL A 143 2.33 8.77 5.78
N GLY A 144 1.64 9.79 6.26
CA GLY A 144 0.95 9.79 7.55
C GLY A 144 -0.21 8.77 7.61
N SER A 145 -0.77 8.58 8.79
CA SER A 145 -1.89 7.65 9.00
C SER A 145 -3.17 8.12 8.28
N ASN A 146 -3.99 7.18 7.77
CA ASN A 146 -5.26 7.45 7.11
C ASN A 146 -5.14 8.43 5.91
N VAL A 147 -4.03 8.43 5.21
CA VAL A 147 -3.85 9.21 3.99
C VAL A 147 -4.52 8.49 2.83
N THR A 148 -5.21 9.25 1.99
CA THR A 148 -5.75 8.78 0.71
C THR A 148 -4.99 9.45 -0.44
N ILE A 149 -4.47 8.65 -1.39
CA ILE A 149 -3.79 9.14 -2.60
C ILE A 149 -4.60 8.67 -3.81
N LEU A 150 -5.01 9.61 -4.66
CA LEU A 150 -5.82 9.33 -5.84
C LEU A 150 -4.94 9.19 -7.09
N LYS A 151 -5.56 8.68 -8.15
CA LYS A 151 -4.95 8.45 -9.46
C LYS A 151 -4.21 9.67 -10.02
N GLY A 152 -3.15 9.43 -10.78
CA GLY A 152 -2.37 10.46 -11.48
C GLY A 152 -1.45 11.28 -10.58
N VAL A 153 -1.33 10.92 -9.29
CA VAL A 153 -0.51 11.66 -8.32
C VAL A 153 0.92 11.14 -8.31
N THR A 154 1.87 12.07 -8.36
CA THR A 154 3.29 11.83 -8.03
C THR A 154 3.64 12.56 -6.74
N ILE A 155 4.12 11.83 -5.75
CA ILE A 155 4.69 12.36 -4.51
C ILE A 155 6.21 12.42 -4.69
N GLY A 156 6.76 13.64 -4.75
CA GLY A 156 8.19 13.85 -4.93
C GLY A 156 9.01 13.34 -3.74
N ARG A 157 10.25 12.92 -4.01
CA ARG A 157 11.17 12.32 -3.03
C ARG A 157 11.34 13.18 -1.78
N GLY A 158 11.57 12.54 -0.66
CA GLY A 158 11.79 13.23 0.61
C GLY A 158 10.59 13.98 1.16
N SER A 159 9.40 13.82 0.58
CA SER A 159 8.18 14.51 1.03
C SER A 159 7.52 13.84 2.22
N VAL A 160 6.71 14.63 2.93
CA VAL A 160 5.90 14.19 4.07
C VAL A 160 4.43 14.51 3.79
N ILE A 161 3.57 13.51 3.94
CA ILE A 161 2.12 13.67 3.83
C ILE A 161 1.52 13.60 5.24
N ALA A 162 0.87 14.67 5.67
CA ALA A 162 0.24 14.74 6.98
C ALA A 162 -0.91 13.73 7.12
N ALA A 163 -1.11 13.21 8.32
CA ALA A 163 -2.17 12.26 8.62
C ALA A 163 -3.55 12.80 8.22
N GLY A 164 -4.41 11.92 7.68
CA GLY A 164 -5.77 12.26 7.25
C GLY A 164 -5.87 13.07 5.94
N ALA A 165 -4.75 13.30 5.24
CA ALA A 165 -4.77 14.04 4.00
C ALA A 165 -5.41 13.25 2.85
N VAL A 166 -6.12 13.97 1.93
CA VAL A 166 -6.60 13.44 0.65
C VAL A 166 -5.82 14.11 -0.48
N VAL A 167 -4.89 13.36 -1.07
CA VAL A 167 -3.96 13.88 -2.09
C VAL A 167 -4.56 13.65 -3.47
N THR A 168 -4.91 14.75 -4.13
CA THR A 168 -5.53 14.79 -5.46
C THR A 168 -4.63 15.41 -6.53
N LYS A 169 -3.47 15.94 -6.14
CA LYS A 169 -2.48 16.58 -7.02
C LYS A 169 -1.07 16.23 -6.59
N SER A 170 -0.18 16.11 -7.56
CA SER A 170 1.24 15.87 -7.34
C SER A 170 1.90 16.99 -6.51
N CYS A 171 2.97 16.65 -5.80
CA CYS A 171 3.78 17.63 -5.08
C CYS A 171 5.26 17.49 -5.48
N PRO A 172 6.02 18.61 -5.49
CA PRO A 172 7.44 18.59 -5.74
C PRO A 172 8.21 17.86 -4.63
N PRO A 173 9.46 17.45 -4.88
CA PRO A 173 10.32 16.85 -3.86
C PRO A 173 10.45 17.74 -2.60
N TYR A 174 10.71 17.09 -1.47
CA TYR A 174 10.91 17.74 -0.17
C TYR A 174 9.75 18.64 0.28
N SER A 175 8.52 18.29 -0.10
CA SER A 175 7.32 19.00 0.31
C SER A 175 6.71 18.41 1.57
N ILE A 176 6.17 19.26 2.44
CA ILE A 176 5.23 18.85 3.50
C ILE A 176 3.83 19.24 3.03
N ILE A 177 2.98 18.22 2.80
CA ILE A 177 1.63 18.42 2.29
C ILE A 177 0.59 17.92 3.29
N GLY A 178 -0.64 18.49 3.28
CA GLY A 178 -1.72 18.06 4.16
C GLY A 178 -3.03 18.72 3.85
N GLY A 179 -4.10 18.21 4.45
CA GLY A 179 -5.48 18.70 4.31
C GLY A 179 -6.34 17.91 3.32
N VAL A 180 -7.58 18.35 3.14
CA VAL A 180 -8.59 17.75 2.24
C VAL A 180 -9.25 18.87 1.43
N PRO A 181 -8.93 19.02 0.12
CA PRO A 181 -7.82 18.35 -0.59
C PRO A 181 -6.45 18.81 -0.09
N ALA A 182 -5.45 17.93 -0.18
CA ALA A 182 -4.11 18.23 0.29
C ALA A 182 -3.46 19.37 -0.52
N LYS A 183 -2.75 20.24 0.19
CA LYS A 183 -1.97 21.35 -0.36
C LYS A 183 -0.55 21.31 0.20
N VAL A 184 0.40 21.92 -0.51
CA VAL A 184 1.74 22.16 0.01
C VAL A 184 1.62 23.16 1.16
N LEU A 185 2.04 22.74 2.34
CA LEU A 185 2.05 23.57 3.56
C LEU A 185 3.37 24.34 3.68
N LYS A 186 4.49 23.64 3.42
CA LYS A 186 5.84 24.23 3.39
C LYS A 186 6.83 23.26 2.73
N ALA A 187 8.02 23.75 2.43
CA ALA A 187 9.16 22.90 2.12
C ALA A 187 9.66 22.19 3.39
N ARG A 188 10.18 20.95 3.25
CA ARG A 188 10.83 20.19 4.34
C ARG A 188 12.19 20.82 4.67
N PHE A 189 12.92 21.24 3.67
CA PHE A 189 14.27 21.80 3.73
C PHE A 189 14.39 23.04 2.84
N THR A 190 15.31 23.90 3.14
CA THR A 190 15.78 24.95 2.24
C THR A 190 16.57 24.36 1.06
N PRO A 191 16.78 25.09 -0.05
CA PRO A 191 17.59 24.58 -1.16
C PRO A 191 19.00 24.15 -0.77
N ASP A 192 19.65 24.86 0.14
CA ASP A 192 21.01 24.54 0.61
C ASP A 192 21.00 23.27 1.48
N GLU A 193 20.01 23.13 2.37
CA GLU A 193 19.83 21.92 3.17
C GLU A 193 19.51 20.69 2.29
N ILE A 194 18.75 20.84 1.21
CA ILE A 194 18.50 19.76 0.24
C ILE A 194 19.81 19.30 -0.37
N LYS A 195 20.63 20.23 -0.83
CA LYS A 195 21.95 19.94 -1.44
C LYS A 195 22.87 19.22 -0.45
N GLU A 196 22.92 19.68 0.79
CA GLU A 196 23.71 19.06 1.86
C GLU A 196 23.19 17.65 2.17
N HIS A 197 21.88 17.50 2.31
CA HIS A 197 21.21 16.23 2.60
C HIS A 197 21.47 15.19 1.51
N GLU A 198 21.28 15.55 0.24
CA GLU A 198 21.54 14.65 -0.90
C GLU A 198 23.02 14.28 -1.01
N GLY A 199 23.93 15.23 -0.77
CA GLY A 199 25.36 14.95 -0.73
C GLY A 199 25.77 13.96 0.37
N LYS A 200 25.13 14.03 1.54
CA LYS A 200 25.34 13.08 2.65
C LYS A 200 24.74 11.70 2.33
N LEU A 201 23.55 11.65 1.72
CA LEU A 201 22.92 10.39 1.32
C LEU A 201 23.77 9.65 0.28
N ALA A 202 24.25 10.35 -0.74
CA ALA A 202 25.11 9.75 -1.78
C ALA A 202 26.39 9.13 -1.19
N LYS A 203 27.01 9.79 -0.21
CA LYS A 203 28.19 9.24 0.51
C LYS A 203 27.82 7.97 1.30
N ASN A 204 26.70 7.97 2.01
CA ASN A 204 26.28 6.82 2.80
C ASN A 204 25.90 5.61 1.92
N GLU A 205 25.32 5.82 0.73
CA GLU A 205 24.98 4.74 -0.20
C GLU A 205 26.21 4.07 -0.84
N MET A 206 27.38 4.73 -0.85
CA MET A 206 28.65 4.13 -1.32
C MET A 206 29.25 3.12 -0.32
N TYR A 207 28.79 3.10 0.92
CA TYR A 207 29.33 2.21 1.98
C TYR A 207 28.42 1.00 2.28
N PHE A 208 27.31 0.81 1.57
CA PHE A 208 26.37 -0.30 1.68
C PHE A 208 26.10 -0.99 0.33
#